data_deff0ceaf9ec488bbe1ab04b89b315be
#
_entry.id   deff0ceaf9ec488bbe1ab04b89b315be
#
_cell.length_a   1.000
_cell.length_b   1.000
_cell.length_c   1.000
_cell.angle_alpha   90.00
_cell.angle_beta   90.00
_cell.angle_gamma   90.00
#
_symmetry.space_group_name_H-M   'P 1'
#
loop_
_entity.id
_entity.type
_entity.pdbx_description
1 polymer ?
#
loop_
_entity_poly.entity_id
_entity_poly.type
_entity_poly.pdbx_seq_one_letter_code
_entity_poly.pdbx_strand_id
1 'polypeptide(L)'
;MKKLLIYLKDYKKETVLAPLFKLLEASFELFVPLVMAAIIDNGIANGDRGYIGRMCLVLIALGIIGLTCSITAQYFAAKAAVGFAAQMKHALFAHIQSLSFTEMDTVGTSTLITRMTSDANQVQNGVNMVLRLFLRSPFIVFGAMIMAFTVYVKAALEIGRASCRERV
;
A
#
# COMPACT_ATOMS: atom_id res chain seq x y z
N MET A 1 -5.82 -21.17 1.27
CA MET A 1 -4.97 -19.96 1.44
C MET A 1 -3.62 -20.25 2.11
N LYS A 2 -3.53 -21.06 3.18
CA LYS A 2 -2.23 -21.37 3.83
C LYS A 2 -1.18 -22.01 2.91
N LYS A 3 -1.59 -22.80 1.92
CA LYS A 3 -0.67 -23.42 0.94
C LYS A 3 -0.04 -22.40 -0.04
N LEU A 4 -0.72 -21.31 -0.34
CA LEU A 4 -0.20 -20.26 -1.21
C LEU A 4 0.89 -19.40 -0.53
N LEU A 5 0.82 -19.27 0.80
CA LEU A 5 1.83 -18.52 1.57
C LEU A 5 3.21 -19.19 1.56
N ILE A 6 3.29 -20.49 1.18
CA ILE A 6 4.57 -21.21 1.05
C ILE A 6 5.41 -20.59 -0.07
N TYR A 7 4.79 -20.14 -1.16
CA TYR A 7 5.47 -19.51 -2.29
C TYR A 7 5.99 -18.08 -2.00
N LEU A 8 5.47 -17.43 -0.94
CA LEU A 8 6.03 -16.17 -0.44
C LEU A 8 7.26 -16.38 0.47
N LYS A 9 7.54 -17.61 0.86
CA LYS A 9 8.61 -17.91 1.83
C LYS A 9 10.00 -17.48 1.32
N ASP A 10 10.24 -17.56 0.03
CA ASP A 10 11.52 -17.20 -0.59
C ASP A 10 11.69 -15.67 -0.73
N TYR A 11 10.57 -14.92 -0.69
CA TYR A 11 10.53 -13.45 -0.80
C TYR A 11 10.12 -12.77 0.51
N LYS A 12 10.45 -13.39 1.67
CA LYS A 12 10.06 -12.85 2.99
C LYS A 12 10.59 -11.45 3.25
N LYS A 13 11.83 -11.17 2.82
CA LYS A 13 12.45 -9.86 3.03
C LYS A 13 11.68 -8.78 2.26
N GLU A 14 11.39 -9.01 1.01
CA GLU A 14 10.64 -8.10 0.15
C GLU A 14 9.19 -7.94 0.63
N THR A 15 8.56 -9.02 1.07
CA THR A 15 7.19 -9.05 1.60
C THR A 15 7.04 -8.25 2.90
N VAL A 16 8.09 -8.16 3.73
CA VAL A 16 8.08 -7.36 4.97
C VAL A 16 8.57 -5.93 4.71
N LEU A 17 9.56 -5.76 3.84
CA LEU A 17 10.13 -4.45 3.53
C LEU A 17 9.13 -3.53 2.80
N ALA A 18 8.35 -4.08 1.86
CA ALA A 18 7.37 -3.31 1.11
C ALA A 18 6.34 -2.58 2.01
N PRO A 19 5.61 -3.27 2.91
CA PRO A 19 4.69 -2.60 3.81
C PRO A 19 5.39 -1.70 4.84
N LEU A 20 6.62 -2.01 5.25
CA LEU A 20 7.37 -1.18 6.19
C LEU A 20 7.72 0.19 5.59
N PHE A 21 8.24 0.21 4.35
CA PHE A 21 8.49 1.47 3.63
C PHE A 21 7.18 2.22 3.34
N LYS A 22 6.08 1.50 3.12
CA LYS A 22 4.76 2.10 2.91
C LYS A 22 4.19 2.74 4.18
N LEU A 23 4.45 2.17 5.34
CA LEU A 23 4.12 2.78 6.63
C LEU A 23 4.99 4.02 6.91
N LEU A 24 6.27 3.97 6.56
CA LEU A 24 7.17 5.10 6.70
C LEU A 24 6.71 6.29 5.84
N GLU A 25 6.36 6.05 4.58
CA GLU A 25 5.77 7.03 3.68
C GLU A 25 4.49 7.63 4.28
N ALA A 26 3.56 6.79 4.76
CA ALA A 26 2.32 7.25 5.37
C ALA A 26 2.57 8.10 6.64
N SER A 27 3.62 7.80 7.42
CA SER A 27 4.02 8.63 8.56
C SER A 27 4.45 10.03 8.11
N PHE A 28 5.25 10.14 7.04
CA PHE A 28 5.64 11.44 6.49
C PHE A 28 4.45 12.23 5.94
N GLU A 29 3.49 11.56 5.29
CA GLU A 29 2.24 12.19 4.82
C GLU A 29 1.46 12.83 5.99
N LEU A 30 1.46 12.25 7.18
CA LEU A 30 0.80 12.80 8.36
C LEU A 30 1.50 14.05 8.94
N PHE A 31 2.79 14.25 8.68
CA PHE A 31 3.49 15.47 9.12
C PHE A 31 3.19 16.68 8.24
N VAL A 32 2.78 16.49 6.98
CA VAL A 32 2.49 17.58 6.05
C VAL A 32 1.42 18.55 6.59
N PRO A 33 0.24 18.12 7.08
CA PRO A 33 -0.75 19.00 7.65
C PRO A 33 -0.24 19.79 8.87
N LEU A 34 0.63 19.20 9.70
CA LEU A 34 1.21 19.88 10.87
C LEU A 34 2.13 21.04 10.44
N VAL A 35 2.98 20.79 9.45
CA VAL A 35 3.87 21.83 8.92
C VAL A 35 3.05 22.93 8.25
N MET A 36 1.97 22.59 7.54
CA MET A 36 1.05 23.58 6.94
C MET A 36 0.38 24.43 8.01
N ALA A 37 -0.11 23.84 9.10
CA ALA A 37 -0.68 24.59 10.23
C ALA A 37 0.35 25.55 10.83
N ALA A 38 1.60 25.10 11.05
CA ALA A 38 2.67 25.94 11.56
C ALA A 38 3.01 27.13 10.63
N ILE A 39 2.93 26.94 9.30
CA ILE A 39 3.12 28.03 8.32
C ILE A 39 2.00 29.07 8.48
N ILE A 40 0.76 28.63 8.64
CA ILE A 40 -0.40 29.54 8.77
C ILE A 40 -0.33 30.30 10.09
N ASP A 41 -0.15 29.59 11.20
CA ASP A 41 -0.25 30.15 12.55
C ASP A 41 0.95 31.05 12.89
N ASN A 42 2.16 30.68 12.50
CA ASN A 42 3.38 31.42 12.86
C ASN A 42 3.96 32.23 11.68
N GLY A 43 3.84 31.72 10.46
CA GLY A 43 4.40 32.38 9.28
C GLY A 43 3.52 33.52 8.78
N ILE A 44 2.28 33.21 8.47
CA ILE A 44 1.35 34.17 7.85
C ILE A 44 0.84 35.16 8.91
N ALA A 45 0.47 34.69 10.11
CA ALA A 45 -0.04 35.54 11.18
C ALA A 45 0.98 36.60 11.64
N ASN A 46 2.29 36.26 11.65
CA ASN A 46 3.35 37.19 12.04
C ASN A 46 4.03 37.91 10.86
N GLY A 47 3.67 37.56 9.61
CA GLY A 47 4.27 38.17 8.40
C GLY A 47 5.75 37.84 8.18
N ASP A 48 6.28 36.80 8.84
CA ASP A 48 7.70 36.43 8.76
C ASP A 48 7.97 35.59 7.50
N ARG A 49 8.42 36.28 6.44
CA ARG A 49 8.78 35.64 5.16
C ARG A 49 9.94 34.66 5.29
N GLY A 50 10.86 34.87 6.24
CA GLY A 50 11.99 33.97 6.46
C GLY A 50 11.56 32.64 7.07
N TYR A 51 10.60 32.69 7.99
CA TYR A 51 10.01 31.48 8.57
C TYR A 51 9.23 30.66 7.53
N ILE A 52 8.41 31.35 6.72
CA ILE A 52 7.66 30.70 5.62
C ILE A 52 8.61 29.99 4.67
N GLY A 53 9.69 30.64 4.24
CA GLY A 53 10.69 30.06 3.32
C GLY A 53 11.35 28.80 3.88
N ARG A 54 11.72 28.79 5.18
CA ARG A 54 12.30 27.60 5.84
C ARG A 54 11.30 26.45 5.93
N MET A 55 10.05 26.73 6.28
CA MET A 55 9.01 25.70 6.39
C MET A 55 8.61 25.15 5.02
N CYS A 56 8.60 25.96 3.96
CA CYS A 56 8.43 25.48 2.59
C CYS A 56 9.59 24.53 2.17
N LEU A 57 10.82 24.82 2.57
CA LEU A 57 11.94 23.94 2.31
C LEU A 57 11.80 22.59 3.05
N VAL A 58 11.30 22.62 4.27
CA VAL A 58 10.96 21.39 5.03
C VAL A 58 9.89 20.56 4.31
N LEU A 59 8.85 21.21 3.77
CA LEU A 59 7.80 20.51 2.98
C LEU A 59 8.39 19.85 1.72
N ILE A 60 9.27 20.54 1.02
CA ILE A 60 9.96 20.00 -0.16
C ILE A 60 10.82 18.79 0.23
N ALA A 61 11.57 18.88 1.33
CA ALA A 61 12.39 17.78 1.84
C ALA A 61 11.52 16.56 2.22
N LEU A 62 10.42 16.77 2.94
CA LEU A 62 9.45 15.71 3.27
C LEU A 62 8.86 15.07 2.02
N GLY A 63 8.54 15.86 0.99
CA GLY A 63 8.04 15.37 -0.29
C GLY A 63 9.07 14.48 -1.02
N ILE A 64 10.33 14.89 -1.05
CA ILE A 64 11.41 14.10 -1.69
C ILE A 64 11.64 12.79 -0.93
N ILE A 65 11.68 12.82 0.40
CA ILE A 65 11.83 11.61 1.23
C ILE A 65 10.64 10.69 1.05
N GLY A 66 9.41 11.22 1.08
CA GLY A 66 8.19 10.44 0.83
C GLY A 66 8.19 9.79 -0.55
N LEU A 67 8.60 10.52 -1.60
CA LEU A 67 8.71 10.00 -2.96
C LEU A 67 9.71 8.83 -3.06
N THR A 68 10.89 8.97 -2.47
CA THR A 68 11.90 7.89 -2.47
C THR A 68 11.42 6.66 -1.72
N CYS A 69 10.76 6.82 -0.56
CA CYS A 69 10.13 5.72 0.18
C CYS A 69 9.02 5.05 -0.64
N SER A 70 8.20 5.83 -1.35
CA SER A 70 7.12 5.32 -2.20
C SER A 70 7.65 4.46 -3.35
N ILE A 71 8.65 4.94 -4.08
CA ILE A 71 9.27 4.21 -5.19
C ILE A 71 9.88 2.91 -4.68
N THR A 72 10.61 2.97 -3.56
CA THR A 72 11.25 1.80 -2.94
C THR A 72 10.20 0.76 -2.49
N ALA A 73 9.13 1.21 -1.84
CA ALA A 73 8.03 0.34 -1.42
C ALA A 73 7.35 -0.35 -2.62
N GLN A 74 7.10 0.39 -3.69
CA GLN A 74 6.48 -0.15 -4.91
C GLN A 74 7.39 -1.17 -5.61
N TYR A 75 8.70 -0.91 -5.66
CA TYR A 75 9.67 -1.84 -6.22
C TYR A 75 9.68 -3.18 -5.48
N PHE A 76 9.76 -3.16 -4.14
CA PHE A 76 9.76 -4.39 -3.34
C PHE A 76 8.42 -5.13 -3.40
N ALA A 77 7.30 -4.41 -3.42
CA ALA A 77 5.97 -5.01 -3.56
C ALA A 77 5.81 -5.70 -4.93
N ALA A 78 6.24 -5.03 -6.01
CA ALA A 78 6.20 -5.60 -7.35
C ALA A 78 7.11 -6.82 -7.47
N LYS A 79 8.34 -6.76 -6.95
CA LYS A 79 9.30 -7.87 -6.95
C LYS A 79 8.75 -9.08 -6.22
N ALA A 80 8.15 -8.89 -5.04
CA ALA A 80 7.52 -9.98 -4.28
C ALA A 80 6.33 -10.58 -5.03
N ALA A 81 5.45 -9.75 -5.63
CA ALA A 81 4.29 -10.22 -6.36
C ALA A 81 4.66 -11.00 -7.64
N VAL A 82 5.63 -10.50 -8.40
CA VAL A 82 6.12 -11.18 -9.61
C VAL A 82 6.82 -12.50 -9.25
N GLY A 83 7.67 -12.50 -8.23
CA GLY A 83 8.35 -13.71 -7.75
C GLY A 83 7.36 -14.79 -7.28
N PHE A 84 6.35 -14.38 -6.51
CA PHE A 84 5.26 -15.26 -6.11
C PHE A 84 4.52 -15.85 -7.33
N ALA A 85 4.14 -15.00 -8.30
CA ALA A 85 3.41 -15.44 -9.49
C ALA A 85 4.26 -16.41 -10.35
N ALA A 86 5.56 -16.17 -10.47
CA ALA A 86 6.47 -17.05 -11.20
C ALA A 86 6.53 -18.45 -10.58
N GLN A 87 6.68 -18.55 -9.26
CA GLN A 87 6.67 -19.83 -8.57
C GLN A 87 5.32 -20.54 -8.66
N MET A 88 4.22 -19.78 -8.53
CA MET A 88 2.88 -20.33 -8.66
C MET A 88 2.64 -20.88 -10.08
N LYS A 89 3.05 -20.13 -11.12
CA LYS A 89 2.95 -20.57 -12.52
C LYS A 89 3.80 -21.81 -12.77
N HIS A 90 5.00 -21.85 -12.22
CA HIS A 90 5.89 -23.02 -12.34
C HIS A 90 5.25 -24.28 -11.70
N ALA A 91 4.71 -24.14 -10.49
CA ALA A 91 4.04 -25.25 -9.81
C ALA A 91 2.76 -25.71 -10.56
N LEU A 92 1.99 -24.76 -11.09
CA LEU A 92 0.80 -25.05 -11.90
C LEU A 92 1.18 -25.78 -13.18
N PHE A 93 2.22 -25.32 -13.88
CA PHE A 93 2.72 -25.97 -15.09
C PHE A 93 3.21 -27.39 -14.85
N ALA A 94 4.00 -27.59 -13.78
CA ALA A 94 4.47 -28.91 -13.39
C ALA A 94 3.30 -29.86 -13.08
N HIS A 95 2.24 -29.35 -12.43
CA HIS A 95 1.03 -30.12 -12.18
C HIS A 95 0.28 -30.48 -13.46
N ILE A 96 0.13 -29.52 -14.40
CA ILE A 96 -0.50 -29.78 -15.71
C ILE A 96 0.25 -30.86 -16.48
N GLN A 97 1.59 -30.85 -16.45
CA GLN A 97 2.39 -31.88 -17.12
C GLN A 97 2.27 -33.27 -16.47
N SER A 98 1.86 -33.35 -15.22
CA SER A 98 1.62 -34.64 -14.53
C SER A 98 0.24 -35.23 -14.79
N LEU A 99 -0.68 -34.48 -15.43
CA LEU A 99 -2.03 -34.95 -15.76
C LEU A 99 -1.99 -35.95 -16.91
N SER A 100 -2.86 -36.97 -16.87
CA SER A 100 -3.10 -37.88 -17.99
C SER A 100 -3.87 -37.17 -19.13
N PHE A 101 -3.78 -37.71 -20.33
CA PHE A 101 -4.53 -37.17 -21.48
C PHE A 101 -6.06 -37.13 -21.22
N THR A 102 -6.59 -38.13 -20.54
CA THR A 102 -8.02 -38.18 -20.18
C THR A 102 -8.42 -37.08 -19.20
N GLU A 103 -7.55 -36.76 -18.22
CA GLU A 103 -7.80 -35.67 -17.28
C GLU A 103 -7.66 -34.31 -17.96
N MET A 104 -6.71 -34.13 -18.88
CA MET A 104 -6.56 -32.93 -19.68
C MET A 104 -7.79 -32.66 -20.56
N ASP A 105 -8.38 -33.69 -21.17
CA ASP A 105 -9.58 -33.58 -21.98
C ASP A 105 -10.82 -33.23 -21.13
N THR A 106 -10.93 -33.77 -19.92
CA THR A 106 -12.05 -33.46 -19.03
C THR A 106 -12.02 -32.01 -18.52
N VAL A 107 -10.85 -31.46 -18.24
CA VAL A 107 -10.70 -30.06 -17.80
C VAL A 107 -10.76 -29.07 -18.97
N GLY A 108 -10.32 -29.50 -20.16
CA GLY A 108 -10.24 -28.70 -21.37
C GLY A 108 -9.00 -27.82 -21.43
N THR A 109 -8.29 -27.88 -22.55
CA THR A 109 -7.04 -27.12 -22.77
C THR A 109 -7.22 -25.61 -22.69
N SER A 110 -8.34 -25.07 -23.17
CA SER A 110 -8.67 -23.64 -23.06
C SER A 110 -8.77 -23.16 -21.60
N THR A 111 -9.35 -23.99 -20.73
CA THR A 111 -9.44 -23.68 -19.28
C THR A 111 -8.07 -23.67 -18.63
N LEU A 112 -7.20 -24.64 -18.97
CA LEU A 112 -5.84 -24.70 -18.45
C LEU A 112 -5.00 -23.48 -18.86
N ILE A 113 -5.13 -23.05 -20.12
CA ILE A 113 -4.45 -21.85 -20.63
C ILE A 113 -4.95 -20.59 -19.88
N THR A 114 -6.26 -20.45 -19.72
CA THR A 114 -6.85 -19.30 -18.99
C THR A 114 -6.37 -19.23 -17.54
N ARG A 115 -6.32 -20.36 -16.83
CA ARG A 115 -5.81 -20.43 -15.46
C ARG A 115 -4.34 -20.07 -15.36
N MET A 116 -3.55 -20.49 -16.34
CA MET A 116 -2.10 -20.23 -16.38
C MET A 116 -1.76 -18.78 -16.73
N THR A 117 -2.62 -18.11 -17.49
CA THR A 117 -2.40 -16.74 -17.96
C THR A 117 -3.22 -15.73 -17.15
N SER A 118 -4.54 -15.69 -17.36
CA SER A 118 -5.42 -14.68 -16.79
C SER A 118 -5.54 -14.78 -15.27
N ASP A 119 -5.87 -15.98 -14.76
CA ASP A 119 -6.09 -16.16 -13.33
C ASP A 119 -4.79 -15.97 -12.53
N ALA A 120 -3.68 -16.47 -13.04
CA ALA A 120 -2.37 -16.27 -12.41
C ALA A 120 -1.96 -14.79 -12.36
N ASN A 121 -2.28 -14.00 -13.40
CA ASN A 121 -2.03 -12.57 -13.41
C ASN A 121 -2.96 -11.81 -12.44
N GLN A 122 -4.22 -12.23 -12.31
CA GLN A 122 -5.14 -11.65 -11.32
C GLN A 122 -4.66 -11.90 -9.89
N VAL A 123 -4.17 -13.11 -9.60
CA VAL A 123 -3.57 -13.41 -8.28
C VAL A 123 -2.32 -12.57 -8.03
N GLN A 124 -1.46 -12.40 -9.03
CA GLN A 124 -0.29 -11.50 -8.94
C GLN A 124 -0.69 -10.07 -8.58
N ASN A 125 -1.69 -9.53 -9.29
CA ASN A 125 -2.20 -8.18 -9.03
C ASN A 125 -2.83 -8.07 -7.64
N GLY A 126 -3.57 -9.09 -7.20
CA GLY A 126 -4.13 -9.18 -5.86
C GLY A 126 -3.06 -9.15 -4.77
N VAL A 127 -1.99 -9.93 -4.91
CA VAL A 127 -0.86 -9.93 -3.97
C VAL A 127 -0.17 -8.56 -3.94
N ASN A 128 0.08 -7.95 -5.10
CA ASN A 128 0.68 -6.62 -5.18
C ASN A 128 -0.21 -5.57 -4.48
N MET A 129 -1.51 -5.61 -4.71
CA MET A 129 -2.48 -4.70 -4.09
C MET A 129 -2.52 -4.87 -2.56
N VAL A 130 -2.53 -6.10 -2.07
CA VAL A 130 -2.50 -6.38 -0.62
C VAL A 130 -1.23 -5.83 0.01
N LEU A 131 -0.05 -6.08 -0.57
CA LEU A 131 1.23 -5.58 -0.05
C LEU A 131 1.31 -4.05 -0.03
N ARG A 132 0.65 -3.37 -0.97
CA ARG A 132 0.67 -1.90 -1.09
C ARG A 132 -0.37 -1.20 -0.21
N LEU A 133 -1.58 -1.74 -0.11
CA LEU A 133 -2.73 -1.02 0.44
C LEU A 133 -3.18 -1.53 1.82
N PHE A 134 -2.99 -2.81 2.11
CA PHE A 134 -3.57 -3.44 3.30
C PHE A 134 -3.13 -2.78 4.61
N LEU A 135 -1.86 -2.44 4.75
CA LEU A 135 -1.33 -1.80 5.96
C LEU A 135 -1.45 -0.26 5.91
N ARG A 136 -1.41 0.33 4.71
CA ARG A 136 -1.50 1.78 4.54
C ARG A 136 -2.88 2.32 4.96
N SER A 137 -3.97 1.68 4.50
CA SER A 137 -5.33 2.18 4.73
C SER A 137 -5.69 2.33 6.22
N PRO A 138 -5.56 1.30 7.08
CA PRO A 138 -5.88 1.45 8.49
C PRO A 138 -4.94 2.45 9.18
N PHE A 139 -3.65 2.46 8.82
CA PHE A 139 -2.68 3.37 9.43
C PHE A 139 -2.99 4.84 9.16
N ILE A 140 -3.36 5.20 7.93
CA ILE A 140 -3.76 6.59 7.58
C ILE A 140 -5.04 6.96 8.31
N VAL A 141 -6.05 6.08 8.36
CA VAL A 141 -7.32 6.37 9.03
C VAL A 141 -7.10 6.61 10.53
N PHE A 142 -6.38 5.72 11.22
CA PHE A 142 -6.10 5.90 12.63
C PHE A 142 -5.18 7.10 12.88
N GLY A 143 -4.16 7.31 12.07
CA GLY A 143 -3.26 8.45 12.19
C GLY A 143 -3.96 9.78 11.99
N ALA A 144 -4.80 9.90 10.94
CA ALA A 144 -5.61 11.10 10.69
C ALA A 144 -6.61 11.37 11.82
N MET A 145 -7.22 10.30 12.37
CA MET A 145 -8.16 10.43 13.49
C MET A 145 -7.45 10.96 14.75
N ILE A 146 -6.28 10.40 15.09
CA ILE A 146 -5.48 10.87 16.23
C ILE A 146 -5.06 12.34 16.03
N MET A 147 -4.60 12.69 14.83
CA MET A 147 -4.22 14.07 14.48
C MET A 147 -5.41 15.03 14.57
N ALA A 148 -6.58 14.67 14.07
CA ALA A 148 -7.79 15.49 14.16
C ALA A 148 -8.18 15.75 15.63
N PHE A 149 -8.06 14.74 16.51
CA PHE A 149 -8.30 14.91 17.94
C PHE A 149 -7.27 15.81 18.63
N THR A 150 -6.02 15.82 18.19
CA THR A 150 -4.98 16.67 18.79
C THR A 150 -5.09 18.12 18.36
N VAL A 151 -5.53 18.39 17.13
CA VAL A 151 -5.62 19.75 16.57
C VAL A 151 -6.93 20.44 16.97
N TYR A 152 -8.09 19.77 16.90
CA TYR A 152 -9.37 20.41 17.23
C TYR A 152 -10.45 19.37 17.62
N VAL A 153 -10.55 19.09 18.93
CA VAL A 153 -11.45 18.06 19.46
C VAL A 153 -12.92 18.27 19.09
N LYS A 154 -13.41 19.53 19.10
CA LYS A 154 -14.81 19.85 18.75
C LYS A 154 -15.13 19.54 17.29
N ALA A 155 -14.27 19.93 16.34
CA ALA A 155 -14.46 19.64 14.93
C ALA A 155 -14.34 18.15 14.59
N ALA A 156 -13.43 17.43 15.24
CA ALA A 156 -13.27 15.99 15.07
C ALA A 156 -14.53 15.20 15.48
N LEU A 157 -15.20 15.62 16.56
CA LEU A 157 -16.48 15.03 17.01
C LEU A 157 -17.63 15.31 16.05
N GLU A 158 -17.69 16.50 15.44
CA GLU A 158 -18.71 16.86 14.45
C GLU A 158 -18.53 16.09 13.15
N ILE A 159 -17.31 15.96 12.64
CA ILE A 159 -16.99 15.16 11.44
C ILE A 159 -17.31 13.69 11.66
N GLY A 160 -16.96 13.14 12.85
CA GLY A 160 -17.30 11.76 13.22
C GLY A 160 -18.81 11.52 13.26
N ARG A 161 -19.61 12.48 13.76
CA ARG A 161 -21.08 12.40 13.78
C ARG A 161 -21.68 12.53 12.37
N ALA A 162 -21.15 13.41 11.53
CA ALA A 162 -21.61 13.58 10.15
C ALA A 162 -21.35 12.32 9.32
N SER A 163 -20.15 11.71 9.43
CA SER A 163 -19.80 10.47 8.73
C SER A 163 -20.63 9.26 9.17
N CYS A 164 -21.05 9.20 10.43
CA CYS A 164 -21.98 8.16 10.91
C CYS A 164 -23.42 8.38 10.42
N ARG A 165 -23.82 9.62 10.18
CA ARG A 165 -25.18 9.99 9.74
C ARG A 165 -25.41 9.72 8.25
N GLU A 166 -24.37 9.77 7.45
CA GLU A 166 -24.45 9.56 6.00
C GLU A 166 -24.55 8.07 5.60
N ARG A 167 -24.40 7.15 6.56
CA ARG A 167 -24.53 5.69 6.34
C ARG A 167 -25.90 5.12 6.74
N VAL A 168 -26.88 5.94 7.11
CA VAL A 168 -28.26 5.57 7.41
C VAL A 168 -29.19 6.17 6.38
#